data_bade5181e5b323016509872e32689e49
#
_entry.id   bade5181e5b323016509872e32689e49
#
_cell.length_a   1.000
_cell.length_b   1.000
_cell.length_c   1.000
_cell.angle_alpha   90.00
_cell.angle_beta   90.00
_cell.angle_gamma   90.00
#
_symmetry.space_group_name_H-M   'P 1'
#
loop_
_entity.id
_entity.type
_entity.pdbx_description
1 polymer ?
#
loop_
_entity_poly.entity_id
_entity_poly.type
_entity_poly.pdbx_seq_one_letter_code
_entity_poly.pdbx_strand_id
1 'polypeptide(L)'
;MKGVGHVYLHAVVDTYGSYAFGFLHNSKQPEAAAAVVHNEVLPFYQEKGFQVKAIITDNGREFCGKDTHPYEMYLELNDIEHRKTKVKTPRTNGFVERFNRTVLDEFFRIAFRTKFYESIEALQEDLDAWLVHYNTERPHQGYRNQGRRPIDTIMLFKSKDVRQDP
;
A
#
# COMPACT_ATOMS: atom_id res chain seq x y z
N MET A 1 -2.84 21.15 3.72
CA MET A 1 -2.41 22.08 2.64
C MET A 1 -3.34 23.29 2.65
N LYS A 2 -2.82 24.49 2.47
CA LYS A 2 -3.63 25.71 2.51
C LYS A 2 -4.58 25.70 1.30
N GLY A 3 -5.88 25.75 1.53
CA GLY A 3 -6.91 25.68 0.48
C GLY A 3 -7.39 24.28 0.09
N VAL A 4 -6.68 23.21 0.46
CA VAL A 4 -7.02 21.82 0.10
C VAL A 4 -7.58 21.04 1.30
N GLY A 5 -7.36 21.53 2.55
CA GLY A 5 -7.82 20.87 3.76
C GLY A 5 -6.91 19.71 4.19
N HIS A 6 -7.50 18.69 4.81
CA HIS A 6 -6.80 17.48 5.21
C HIS A 6 -6.58 16.56 4.01
N VAL A 7 -5.37 16.04 3.87
CA VAL A 7 -5.01 15.04 2.86
C VAL A 7 -4.57 13.78 3.60
N TYR A 8 -5.09 12.65 3.17
CA TYR A 8 -4.83 11.33 3.74
C TYR A 8 -4.04 10.49 2.76
N LEU A 9 -3.07 9.75 3.25
CA LEU A 9 -2.37 8.72 2.49
C LEU A 9 -3.08 7.38 2.71
N HIS A 10 -3.64 6.83 1.64
CA HIS A 10 -4.08 5.44 1.60
C HIS A 10 -2.92 4.59 1.11
N ALA A 11 -2.38 3.75 1.97
CA ALA A 11 -1.22 2.91 1.68
C ALA A 11 -1.57 1.43 1.71
N VAL A 12 -1.06 0.68 0.73
CA VAL A 12 -1.09 -0.78 0.71
C VAL A 12 0.34 -1.28 0.58
N VAL A 13 0.73 -2.24 1.40
CA VAL A 13 2.10 -2.76 1.42
C VAL A 13 2.07 -4.27 1.33
N ASP A 14 2.81 -4.81 0.38
CA ASP A 14 3.04 -6.24 0.26
C ASP A 14 3.78 -6.79 1.48
N THR A 15 3.23 -7.79 2.12
CA THR A 15 3.81 -8.37 3.33
C THR A 15 4.97 -9.32 3.06
N TYR A 16 5.20 -9.69 1.80
CA TYR A 16 6.32 -10.52 1.40
C TYR A 16 7.53 -9.70 0.98
N GLY A 17 7.38 -8.84 -0.03
CA GLY A 17 8.45 -8.07 -0.65
C GLY A 17 8.56 -6.63 -0.15
N SER A 18 7.61 -6.14 0.67
CA SER A 18 7.51 -4.75 1.10
C SER A 18 7.28 -3.77 -0.05
N TYR A 19 6.76 -4.23 -1.19
CA TYR A 19 6.34 -3.35 -2.27
C TYR A 19 5.17 -2.49 -1.80
N ALA A 20 5.20 -1.21 -2.06
CA ALA A 20 4.23 -0.27 -1.52
C ALA A 20 3.49 0.49 -2.61
N PHE A 21 2.19 0.69 -2.37
CA PHE A 21 1.31 1.56 -3.13
C PHE A 21 0.85 2.69 -2.21
N GLY A 22 0.71 3.89 -2.73
CA GLY A 22 0.29 5.03 -1.95
C GLY A 22 -0.52 6.02 -2.76
N PHE A 23 -1.72 6.34 -2.29
CA PHE A 23 -2.60 7.27 -2.95
C PHE A 23 -3.07 8.35 -1.97
N LEU A 24 -2.99 9.61 -2.40
CA LEU A 24 -3.43 10.77 -1.64
C LEU A 24 -4.88 11.09 -1.94
N HIS A 25 -5.68 11.26 -0.89
CA HIS A 25 -7.08 11.61 -1.04
C HIS A 25 -7.51 12.59 0.06
N ASN A 26 -8.51 13.42 -0.23
CA ASN A 26 -9.09 14.35 0.73
C ASN A 26 -10.12 13.71 1.67
N SER A 27 -10.37 12.42 1.53
CA SER A 27 -11.36 11.65 2.28
C SER A 27 -10.79 10.35 2.82
N LYS A 28 -11.30 9.91 3.98
CA LYS A 28 -11.11 8.58 4.56
C LYS A 28 -12.32 7.65 4.30
N GLN A 29 -13.10 7.94 3.29
CA GLN A 29 -14.24 7.07 2.98
C GLN A 29 -13.80 5.70 2.48
N PRO A 30 -14.61 4.65 2.70
CA PRO A 30 -14.31 3.28 2.25
C PRO A 30 -14.01 3.17 0.76
N GLU A 31 -14.68 3.98 -0.06
CA GLU A 31 -14.52 4.02 -1.50
C GLU A 31 -13.11 4.47 -1.91
N ALA A 32 -12.52 5.44 -1.19
CA ALA A 32 -11.15 5.87 -1.45
C ALA A 32 -10.14 4.74 -1.14
N ALA A 33 -10.36 3.98 -0.08
CA ALA A 33 -9.53 2.82 0.24
C ALA A 33 -9.68 1.69 -0.79
N ALA A 34 -10.91 1.43 -1.26
CA ALA A 34 -11.17 0.45 -2.30
C ALA A 34 -10.57 0.85 -3.65
N ALA A 35 -10.60 2.15 -3.99
CA ALA A 35 -10.05 2.66 -5.24
C ALA A 35 -8.55 2.39 -5.38
N VAL A 36 -7.77 2.48 -4.30
CA VAL A 36 -6.33 2.13 -4.33
C VAL A 36 -6.13 0.65 -4.67
N VAL A 37 -6.92 -0.23 -4.07
CA VAL A 37 -6.85 -1.67 -4.37
C VAL A 37 -7.22 -1.92 -5.82
N HIS A 38 -8.30 -1.32 -6.30
CA HIS A 38 -8.83 -1.52 -7.66
C HIS A 38 -7.89 -0.98 -8.75
N ASN A 39 -7.42 0.25 -8.57
CA ASN A 39 -6.70 0.96 -9.63
C ASN A 39 -5.21 0.65 -9.66
N GLU A 40 -4.60 0.34 -8.51
CA GLU A 40 -3.15 0.20 -8.40
C GLU A 40 -2.73 -1.25 -8.06
N VAL A 41 -3.31 -1.82 -6.99
CA VAL A 41 -2.84 -3.09 -6.43
C VAL A 41 -3.20 -4.26 -7.35
N LEU A 42 -4.48 -4.41 -7.68
CA LEU A 42 -4.93 -5.56 -8.48
C LEU A 42 -4.32 -5.58 -9.88
N PRO A 43 -4.28 -4.45 -10.64
CA PRO A 43 -3.66 -4.45 -11.97
C PRO A 43 -2.16 -4.78 -11.92
N PHE A 44 -1.42 -4.27 -10.93
CA PHE A 44 -0.01 -4.57 -10.77
C PHE A 44 0.26 -6.07 -10.59
N TYR A 45 -0.48 -6.72 -9.70
CA TYR A 45 -0.29 -8.15 -9.45
C TYR A 45 -0.78 -9.01 -10.61
N GLN A 46 -1.91 -8.62 -11.22
CA GLN A 46 -2.45 -9.32 -12.40
C GLN A 46 -1.49 -9.28 -13.59
N GLU A 47 -0.89 -8.12 -13.90
CA GLU A 47 0.12 -7.98 -14.95
C GLU A 47 1.32 -8.92 -14.72
N LYS A 48 1.69 -9.12 -13.47
CA LYS A 48 2.80 -10.00 -13.07
C LYS A 48 2.40 -11.47 -12.93
N GLY A 49 1.14 -11.80 -13.18
CA GLY A 49 0.60 -13.16 -13.08
C GLY A 49 0.42 -13.66 -11.65
N PHE A 50 0.19 -12.74 -10.70
CA PHE A 50 -0.19 -13.06 -9.33
C PHE A 50 -1.65 -12.76 -9.07
N GLN A 51 -2.23 -13.46 -8.10
CA GLN A 51 -3.55 -13.18 -7.56
C GLN A 51 -3.42 -12.68 -6.11
N VAL A 52 -4.10 -11.57 -5.81
CA VAL A 52 -4.25 -11.08 -4.43
C VAL A 52 -5.31 -11.93 -3.74
N LYS A 53 -4.91 -12.75 -2.77
CA LYS A 53 -5.83 -13.67 -2.05
C LYS A 53 -6.39 -13.08 -0.78
N ALA A 54 -5.64 -12.20 -0.11
CA ALA A 54 -6.07 -11.64 1.16
C ALA A 54 -5.49 -10.23 1.36
N ILE A 55 -6.26 -9.38 2.00
CA ILE A 55 -5.82 -8.05 2.46
C ILE A 55 -6.02 -7.98 3.97
N ILE A 56 -4.99 -7.49 4.66
CA ILE A 56 -5.01 -7.27 6.12
C ILE A 56 -5.17 -5.77 6.37
N THR A 57 -6.16 -5.39 7.16
CA THR A 57 -6.35 -4.00 7.60
C THR A 57 -6.41 -3.91 9.13
N ASP A 58 -6.24 -2.69 9.65
CA ASP A 58 -6.70 -2.41 11.00
C ASP A 58 -8.24 -2.32 11.06
N ASN A 59 -8.78 -1.95 12.23
CA ASN A 59 -10.21 -1.79 12.42
C ASN A 59 -10.66 -0.34 12.14
N GLY A 60 -10.00 0.37 11.23
CA GLY A 60 -10.39 1.70 10.80
C GLY A 60 -11.79 1.71 10.19
N ARG A 61 -12.51 2.83 10.35
CA ARG A 61 -13.87 2.98 9.82
C ARG A 61 -13.93 2.93 8.30
N GLU A 62 -12.81 3.21 7.64
CA GLU A 62 -12.63 3.10 6.19
C GLU A 62 -12.59 1.65 5.69
N PHE A 63 -12.29 0.69 6.59
CA PHE A 63 -12.14 -0.73 6.23
C PHE A 63 -13.23 -1.61 6.82
N CYS A 64 -13.84 -1.19 7.93
CA CYS A 64 -14.75 -2.02 8.70
C CYS A 64 -15.96 -1.22 9.19
N GLY A 65 -17.14 -1.84 9.16
CA GLY A 65 -18.38 -1.24 9.66
C GLY A 65 -19.48 -2.25 9.93
N LYS A 66 -20.72 -1.85 9.69
CA LYS A 66 -21.90 -2.70 9.75
C LYS A 66 -21.97 -3.62 8.52
N ASP A 67 -22.88 -4.57 8.53
CA ASP A 67 -23.04 -5.72 7.60
C ASP A 67 -23.01 -5.40 6.07
N THR A 68 -23.02 -4.15 5.66
CA THR A 68 -22.98 -3.72 4.26
C THR A 68 -21.87 -2.71 4.01
N HIS A 69 -20.70 -2.92 4.64
CA HIS A 69 -19.60 -1.98 4.51
C HIS A 69 -18.99 -2.01 3.10
N PRO A 70 -18.92 -0.86 2.38
CA PRO A 70 -18.53 -0.83 0.96
C PRO A 70 -17.16 -1.47 0.67
N TYR A 71 -16.17 -1.27 1.54
CA TYR A 71 -14.85 -1.88 1.38
C TYR A 71 -14.88 -3.40 1.50
N GLU A 72 -15.62 -3.93 2.48
CA GLU A 72 -15.75 -5.38 2.69
C GLU A 72 -16.51 -6.02 1.51
N MET A 73 -17.61 -5.41 1.06
CA MET A 73 -18.33 -5.85 -0.13
C MET A 73 -17.46 -5.85 -1.38
N TYR A 74 -16.63 -4.81 -1.56
CA TYR A 74 -15.70 -4.74 -2.68
C TYR A 74 -14.70 -5.92 -2.67
N LEU A 75 -14.12 -6.24 -1.52
CA LEU A 75 -13.20 -7.36 -1.40
C LEU A 75 -13.89 -8.70 -1.67
N GLU A 76 -15.09 -8.90 -1.12
CA GLU A 76 -15.88 -10.11 -1.34
C GLU A 76 -16.23 -10.33 -2.82
N LEU A 77 -16.66 -9.26 -3.53
CA LEU A 77 -16.93 -9.31 -4.97
C LEU A 77 -15.70 -9.64 -5.83
N ASN A 78 -14.50 -9.44 -5.31
CA ASN A 78 -13.24 -9.76 -5.99
C ASN A 78 -12.58 -11.05 -5.46
N ASP A 79 -13.29 -11.85 -4.68
CA ASP A 79 -12.78 -13.09 -4.05
C ASP A 79 -11.52 -12.86 -3.19
N ILE A 80 -11.44 -11.71 -2.52
CA ILE A 80 -10.32 -11.33 -1.66
C ILE A 80 -10.72 -11.48 -0.20
N GLU A 81 -10.02 -12.33 0.54
CA GLU A 81 -10.24 -12.50 1.97
C GLU A 81 -9.87 -11.22 2.74
N HIS A 82 -10.80 -10.68 3.51
CA HIS A 82 -10.53 -9.57 4.41
C HIS A 82 -10.10 -10.07 5.79
N ARG A 83 -8.86 -9.81 6.16
CA ARG A 83 -8.30 -10.12 7.49
C ARG A 83 -8.16 -8.86 8.32
N LYS A 84 -8.75 -8.85 9.50
CA LYS A 84 -8.67 -7.73 10.44
C LYS A 84 -7.58 -7.99 11.48
N THR A 85 -6.79 -6.97 11.80
CA THR A 85 -5.81 -7.07 12.89
C THR A 85 -6.52 -7.21 14.22
N LYS A 86 -5.99 -8.05 15.12
CA LYS A 86 -6.50 -8.15 16.48
C LYS A 86 -6.15 -6.89 17.26
N VAL A 87 -7.14 -6.34 17.98
CA VAL A 87 -6.93 -5.21 18.89
C VAL A 87 -5.78 -5.53 19.86
N LYS A 88 -4.81 -4.61 19.99
CA LYS A 88 -3.61 -4.75 20.85
C LYS A 88 -2.56 -5.78 20.41
N THR A 89 -2.52 -6.19 19.13
CA THR A 89 -1.45 -7.05 18.63
C THR A 89 -0.59 -6.29 17.61
N PRO A 90 0.51 -5.62 18.02
CA PRO A 90 1.31 -4.72 17.17
C PRO A 90 1.95 -5.39 15.95
N ARG A 91 2.11 -6.73 15.97
CA ARG A 91 2.85 -7.47 14.93
C ARG A 91 2.15 -7.56 13.59
N THR A 92 0.83 -7.39 13.54
CA THR A 92 0.04 -7.64 12.32
C THR A 92 0.00 -6.46 11.35
N ASN A 93 0.27 -5.22 11.81
CA ASN A 93 0.28 -4.01 10.97
C ASN A 93 1.69 -3.42 10.75
N GLY A 94 2.74 -4.11 11.18
CA GLY A 94 4.11 -3.61 11.19
C GLY A 94 4.68 -3.24 9.81
N PHE A 95 4.14 -3.79 8.71
CA PHE A 95 4.58 -3.43 7.35
C PHE A 95 4.11 -2.03 6.98
N VAL A 96 2.82 -1.75 7.15
CA VAL A 96 2.24 -0.43 6.87
C VAL A 96 2.78 0.64 7.82
N GLU A 97 2.91 0.34 9.12
CA GLU A 97 3.49 1.26 10.10
C GLU A 97 4.94 1.65 9.74
N ARG A 98 5.75 0.68 9.33
CA ARG A 98 7.13 0.93 8.87
C ARG A 98 7.15 1.76 7.59
N PHE A 99 6.30 1.43 6.63
CA PHE A 99 6.15 2.20 5.40
C PHE A 99 5.72 3.64 5.71
N ASN A 100 4.69 3.84 6.54
CA ASN A 100 4.21 5.17 6.92
C ASN A 100 5.30 6.02 7.57
N ARG A 101 6.15 5.41 8.40
CA ARG A 101 7.32 6.11 8.96
C ARG A 101 8.33 6.48 7.87
N THR A 102 8.64 5.54 6.99
CA THR A 102 9.61 5.77 5.90
C THR A 102 9.14 6.85 4.94
N VAL A 103 7.88 6.81 4.47
CA VAL A 103 7.36 7.84 3.56
C VAL A 103 7.27 9.21 4.23
N LEU A 104 6.98 9.26 5.53
CA LEU A 104 7.00 10.51 6.28
C LEU A 104 8.41 11.10 6.35
N ASP A 105 9.42 10.28 6.65
CA ASP A 105 10.79 10.74 6.88
C ASP A 105 11.54 11.01 5.57
N GLU A 106 11.40 10.13 4.59
CA GLU A 106 12.17 10.17 3.35
C GLU A 106 11.46 10.94 2.21
N PHE A 107 10.15 11.14 2.28
CA PHE A 107 9.41 11.89 1.28
C PHE A 107 8.75 13.14 1.84
N PHE A 108 7.71 13.03 2.68
CA PHE A 108 6.90 14.19 3.07
C PHE A 108 7.68 15.30 3.78
N ARG A 109 8.57 14.95 4.71
CA ARG A 109 9.39 15.95 5.41
C ARG A 109 10.32 16.71 4.49
N ILE A 110 10.81 16.07 3.43
CA ILE A 110 11.68 16.70 2.43
C ILE A 110 10.82 17.52 1.48
N ALA A 111 9.78 16.94 0.91
CA ALA A 111 8.88 17.57 -0.04
C ALA A 111 8.32 18.91 0.49
N PHE A 112 7.77 18.90 1.71
CA PHE A 112 7.19 20.11 2.30
C PHE A 112 8.20 21.16 2.77
N ARG A 113 9.50 20.83 2.81
CA ARG A 113 10.56 21.83 3.07
C ARG A 113 11.09 22.46 1.79
N THR A 114 11.00 21.75 0.67
CA THR A 114 11.63 22.12 -0.59
C THR A 114 10.64 22.66 -1.62
N LYS A 115 9.36 22.28 -1.52
CA LYS A 115 8.34 22.62 -2.52
C LYS A 115 7.01 23.02 -1.85
N PHE A 116 6.37 24.02 -2.42
CA PHE A 116 4.99 24.37 -2.07
C PHE A 116 4.05 23.69 -3.07
N TYR A 117 3.07 22.94 -2.55
CA TYR A 117 2.09 22.23 -3.37
C TYR A 117 0.75 22.97 -3.37
N GLU A 118 0.27 23.29 -4.53
CA GLU A 118 -1.01 23.98 -4.75
C GLU A 118 -2.19 23.00 -4.92
N SER A 119 -1.90 21.74 -5.27
CA SER A 119 -2.91 20.70 -5.48
C SER A 119 -2.46 19.34 -4.92
N ILE A 120 -3.41 18.44 -4.74
CA ILE A 120 -3.14 17.05 -4.32
C ILE A 120 -2.44 16.31 -5.47
N GLU A 121 -2.83 16.58 -6.69
CA GLU A 121 -2.30 15.97 -7.90
C GLU A 121 -0.80 16.22 -8.03
N ALA A 122 -0.35 17.46 -7.83
CA ALA A 122 1.07 17.78 -7.86
C ALA A 122 1.88 17.09 -6.76
N LEU A 123 1.29 16.91 -5.58
CA LEU A 123 1.91 16.14 -4.50
C LEU A 123 1.90 14.63 -4.81
N GLN A 124 0.85 14.13 -5.47
CA GLN A 124 0.75 12.73 -5.89
C GLN A 124 1.80 12.40 -6.94
N GLU A 125 2.02 13.25 -7.94
CA GLU A 125 3.08 13.05 -8.95
C GLU A 125 4.45 12.88 -8.33
N ASP A 126 4.80 13.72 -7.35
CA ASP A 126 6.08 13.60 -6.65
C ASP A 126 6.12 12.34 -5.75
N LEU A 127 4.99 11.96 -5.14
CA LEU A 127 4.87 10.71 -4.38
C LEU A 127 5.03 9.49 -5.28
N ASP A 128 4.44 9.49 -6.45
CA ASP A 128 4.54 8.39 -7.42
C ASP A 128 6.00 8.21 -7.88
N ALA A 129 6.70 9.29 -8.17
CA ALA A 129 8.12 9.24 -8.51
C ALA A 129 8.96 8.68 -7.34
N TRP A 130 8.65 9.07 -6.10
CA TRP A 130 9.31 8.51 -4.91
C TRP A 130 8.95 7.04 -4.69
N LEU A 131 7.70 6.62 -4.93
CA LEU A 131 7.27 5.23 -4.84
C LEU A 131 7.97 4.34 -5.88
N VAL A 132 8.20 4.85 -7.09
CA VAL A 132 9.02 4.15 -8.08
C VAL A 132 10.42 3.90 -7.52
N HIS A 133 11.10 4.93 -7.00
CA HIS A 133 12.40 4.78 -6.35
C HIS A 133 12.35 3.78 -5.17
N TYR A 134 11.37 3.91 -4.28
CA TYR A 134 11.20 3.03 -3.12
C TYR A 134 11.07 1.56 -3.52
N ASN A 135 10.32 1.27 -4.56
CA ASN A 135 9.97 -0.09 -4.99
C ASN A 135 11.04 -0.72 -5.92
N THR A 136 11.71 0.09 -6.75
CA THR A 136 12.54 -0.42 -7.86
C THR A 136 14.03 -0.09 -7.74
N GLU A 137 14.42 0.83 -6.84
CA GLU A 137 15.81 1.26 -6.72
C GLU A 137 16.35 1.11 -5.28
N ARG A 138 15.54 1.45 -4.28
CA ARG A 138 15.94 1.45 -2.88
C ARG A 138 16.10 0.02 -2.33
N PRO A 139 17.28 -0.36 -1.80
CA PRO A 139 17.47 -1.66 -1.16
C PRO A 139 16.76 -1.70 0.21
N HIS A 140 16.13 -2.83 0.52
CA HIS A 140 15.42 -3.07 1.78
C HIS A 140 16.12 -4.12 2.63
N GLN A 141 16.34 -3.81 3.92
CA GLN A 141 17.02 -4.72 4.87
C GLN A 141 16.04 -5.66 5.60
N GLY A 142 14.78 -5.71 5.17
CA GLY A 142 13.79 -6.63 5.74
C GLY A 142 14.20 -8.08 5.60
N TYR A 143 13.67 -8.94 6.48
CA TYR A 143 14.00 -10.37 6.57
C TYR A 143 13.97 -11.11 5.21
N ARG A 144 13.00 -10.79 4.34
CA ARG A 144 12.89 -11.42 3.02
C ARG A 144 13.63 -10.67 1.93
N ASN A 145 13.77 -9.36 2.06
CA ASN A 145 14.47 -8.54 1.09
C ASN A 145 15.98 -8.73 1.15
N GLN A 146 16.59 -8.76 2.33
CA GLN A 146 18.03 -9.00 2.53
C GLN A 146 18.89 -8.13 1.60
N GLY A 147 18.62 -6.83 1.53
CA GLY A 147 19.29 -5.88 0.66
C GLY A 147 18.75 -5.80 -0.77
N ARG A 148 17.76 -6.62 -1.14
CA ARG A 148 17.12 -6.53 -2.46
C ARG A 148 16.06 -5.44 -2.48
N ARG A 149 15.76 -5.00 -3.68
CA ARG A 149 14.62 -4.10 -3.93
C ARG A 149 13.31 -4.87 -3.75
N PRO A 150 12.22 -4.19 -3.34
CA PRO A 150 10.90 -4.83 -3.22
C PRO A 150 10.48 -5.60 -4.48
N ILE A 151 10.63 -5.00 -5.65
CA ILE A 151 10.26 -5.64 -6.92
C ILE A 151 11.02 -6.96 -7.15
N ASP A 152 12.32 -7.00 -6.87
CA ASP A 152 13.13 -8.20 -7.05
C ASP A 152 12.70 -9.31 -6.10
N THR A 153 12.31 -8.95 -4.87
CA THR A 153 11.85 -9.91 -3.87
C THR A 153 10.53 -10.56 -4.29
N ILE A 154 9.60 -9.79 -4.85
CA ILE A 154 8.33 -10.32 -5.41
C ILE A 154 8.61 -11.25 -6.59
N MET A 155 9.48 -10.85 -7.51
CA MET A 155 9.80 -11.66 -8.68
C MET A 155 10.51 -12.97 -8.33
N LEU A 156 11.33 -12.98 -7.28
CA LEU A 156 11.94 -14.20 -6.74
C LEU A 156 10.90 -15.18 -6.15
N PHE A 157 9.81 -14.69 -5.60
CA PHE A 157 8.72 -15.55 -5.16
C PHE A 157 8.12 -16.32 -6.33
N LYS A 158 7.82 -15.62 -7.45
CA LYS A 158 7.30 -16.25 -8.67
C LYS A 158 8.21 -17.38 -9.18
N SER A 159 9.52 -17.17 -9.18
CA SER A 159 10.47 -18.16 -9.66
C SER A 159 10.57 -19.40 -8.77
N LYS A 160 10.21 -19.32 -7.48
CA LYS A 160 10.14 -20.43 -6.55
C LYS A 160 8.86 -21.24 -6.67
N ASP A 161 7.74 -20.54 -6.89
CA ASP A 161 6.40 -21.16 -7.03
C ASP A 161 6.34 -22.04 -8.29
N VAL A 162 6.90 -21.56 -9.40
CA VAL A 162 7.01 -22.33 -10.67
C VAL A 162 7.86 -23.61 -10.55
N ARG A 163 8.74 -23.73 -9.54
CA ARG A 163 9.57 -24.92 -9.32
C ARG A 163 8.91 -25.94 -8.37
N GLN A 164 7.76 -25.63 -7.79
CA GLN A 164 7.04 -26.52 -6.87
C GLN A 164 5.80 -27.18 -7.50
N ASP A 165 5.46 -26.82 -8.72
CA ASP A 165 4.48 -27.58 -9.52
C ASP A 165 5.21 -28.75 -10.23
N PRO A 166 4.87 -30.01 -9.91
CA PRO A 166 5.47 -31.21 -10.51
C PRO A 166 5.02 -31.39 -11.98
#